data_17cf01f656f518893c46bf29d608329d
#
_entry.id   17cf01f656f518893c46bf29d608329d
#
_cell.length_a   1.000
_cell.length_b   1.000
_cell.length_c   1.000
_cell.angle_alpha   90.00
_cell.angle_beta   90.00
_cell.angle_gamma   90.00
#
_symmetry.space_group_name_H-M   'P 1'
#
loop_
_entity.id
_entity.type
_entity.pdbx_description
1 polymer ?
#
loop_
_entity_poly.entity_id
_entity_poly.type
_entity_poly.pdbx_seq_one_letter_code
_entity_poly.pdbx_strand_id
1 'polypeptide(L)'
;MLADDILTNIKLKAGFPDDNYFTDAELLLILNDELKTTILPLVLRLHEDFLLQNETYTISSGTTYRLPSRAVGNKVRDVKILSSGDYTDLNRLFEEDRSSNPTGYYITRNSIELSDDITSGTLVVTYYLALSDLILEVSAAQVSTINSATSVTVAALPSSITVNTPVDIVQANSPNDFLAINQTITNIASTTLTFASLPDDLAVGDYICLAKQSPVASIPEELMPVLTQAALVTCLLSKKDKSAAEIEQKRLDTMVESMVNMLDGRSDSNDVKLKGQGFISLLKGRR
;
A
#
# COMPACT_ATOMS: atom_id res chain seq x y z
N MET A 1 -3.28 -12.61 -4.96
CA MET A 1 -3.37 -12.96 -6.41
C MET A 1 -2.19 -12.33 -7.14
N LEU A 2 -1.51 -13.08 -8.00
CA LEU A 2 -0.41 -12.56 -8.82
C LEU A 2 -0.90 -11.57 -9.88
N ALA A 3 -0.06 -10.62 -10.26
CA ALA A 3 -0.37 -9.68 -11.35
C ALA A 3 -0.62 -10.43 -12.67
N ASP A 4 0.16 -11.47 -12.97
CA ASP A 4 -0.01 -12.33 -14.15
C ASP A 4 -1.40 -12.96 -14.23
N ASP A 5 -1.96 -13.41 -13.11
CA ASP A 5 -3.33 -13.97 -13.03
C ASP A 5 -4.37 -12.88 -13.32
N ILE A 6 -4.16 -11.67 -12.81
CA ILE A 6 -5.06 -10.53 -13.04
C ILE A 6 -5.06 -10.16 -14.52
N LEU A 7 -3.87 -10.07 -15.13
CA LEU A 7 -3.74 -9.78 -16.57
C LEU A 7 -4.42 -10.85 -17.44
N THR A 8 -4.25 -12.12 -17.09
CA THR A 8 -4.92 -13.24 -17.76
C THR A 8 -6.44 -13.12 -17.66
N ASN A 9 -6.96 -12.78 -16.47
CA ASN A 9 -8.39 -12.57 -16.25
C ASN A 9 -8.95 -11.38 -17.06
N ILE A 10 -8.19 -10.29 -17.17
CA ILE A 10 -8.56 -9.13 -17.99
C ILE A 10 -8.66 -9.54 -19.46
N LYS A 11 -7.65 -10.24 -20.01
CA LYS A 11 -7.63 -10.73 -21.39
C LYS A 11 -8.83 -11.64 -21.70
N LEU A 12 -9.11 -12.59 -20.82
CA LEU A 12 -10.25 -13.50 -20.95
C LEU A 12 -11.59 -12.75 -20.96
N LYS A 13 -11.80 -11.83 -20.02
CA LYS A 13 -13.05 -11.05 -19.92
C LYS A 13 -13.23 -10.08 -21.09
N ALA A 14 -12.14 -9.52 -21.60
CA ALA A 14 -12.15 -8.64 -22.75
C ALA A 14 -12.33 -9.38 -24.10
N GLY A 15 -12.37 -10.72 -24.08
CA GLY A 15 -12.58 -11.55 -25.27
C GLY A 15 -11.39 -11.60 -26.22
N PHE A 16 -10.17 -11.36 -25.71
CA PHE A 16 -8.94 -11.44 -26.50
C PHE A 16 -7.82 -12.21 -25.81
N PRO A 17 -8.04 -13.48 -25.45
CA PRO A 17 -7.03 -14.27 -24.71
C PRO A 17 -5.69 -14.41 -25.48
N ASP A 18 -5.76 -14.47 -26.81
CA ASP A 18 -4.62 -14.65 -27.71
C ASP A 18 -4.29 -13.39 -28.53
N ASP A 19 -4.93 -12.26 -28.24
CA ASP A 19 -4.78 -11.04 -29.03
C ASP A 19 -3.58 -10.22 -28.55
N ASN A 20 -2.73 -9.82 -29.48
CA ASN A 20 -1.60 -8.91 -29.24
C ASN A 20 -2.03 -7.43 -29.24
N TYR A 21 -3.31 -7.14 -28.96
CA TYR A 21 -3.79 -5.76 -28.95
C TYR A 21 -3.13 -4.92 -27.85
N PHE A 22 -2.91 -5.54 -26.68
CA PHE A 22 -2.13 -4.98 -25.60
C PHE A 22 -1.03 -5.96 -25.20
N THR A 23 0.17 -5.43 -25.04
CA THR A 23 1.26 -6.15 -24.37
C THR A 23 1.00 -6.25 -22.87
N ASP A 24 1.60 -7.24 -22.20
CA ASP A 24 1.49 -7.37 -20.74
C ASP A 24 1.99 -6.11 -20.00
N ALA A 25 3.01 -5.44 -20.57
CA ALA A 25 3.52 -4.18 -20.03
C ALA A 25 2.48 -3.04 -20.10
N GLU A 26 1.72 -2.93 -21.20
CA GLU A 26 0.66 -1.92 -21.34
C GLU A 26 -0.52 -2.22 -20.44
N LEU A 27 -0.92 -3.49 -20.32
CA LEU A 27 -1.97 -3.90 -19.38
C LEU A 27 -1.55 -3.66 -17.93
N LEU A 28 -0.29 -3.89 -17.61
CA LEU A 28 0.27 -3.64 -16.29
C LEU A 28 0.26 -2.14 -15.93
N LEU A 29 0.52 -1.25 -16.91
CA LEU A 29 0.37 0.20 -16.70
C LEU A 29 -1.08 0.56 -16.37
N ILE A 30 -2.04 0.06 -17.14
CA ILE A 30 -3.46 0.30 -16.88
C ILE A 30 -3.85 -0.23 -15.49
N LEU A 31 -3.39 -1.42 -15.15
CA LEU A 31 -3.68 -2.04 -13.85
C LEU A 31 -3.11 -1.21 -12.69
N ASN A 32 -1.90 -0.70 -12.82
CA ASN A 32 -1.26 0.16 -11.82
C ASN A 32 -1.94 1.53 -11.68
N ASP A 33 -2.44 2.10 -12.78
CA ASP A 33 -3.21 3.34 -12.74
C ASP A 33 -4.54 3.12 -12.00
N GLU A 34 -5.26 2.05 -12.28
CA GLU A 34 -6.51 1.72 -11.58
C GLU A 34 -6.29 1.37 -10.11
N LEU A 35 -5.18 0.70 -9.80
CA LEU A 35 -4.78 0.42 -8.42
C LEU A 35 -4.64 1.72 -7.60
N LYS A 36 -4.06 2.76 -8.19
CA LYS A 36 -3.83 4.06 -7.53
C LYS A 36 -5.05 4.99 -7.55
N THR A 37 -5.82 4.98 -8.66
CA THR A 37 -6.91 5.94 -8.85
C THR A 37 -8.25 5.44 -8.36
N THR A 38 -8.51 4.14 -8.48
CA THR A 38 -9.79 3.52 -8.13
C THR A 38 -9.71 2.75 -6.82
N ILE A 39 -8.69 1.89 -6.64
CA ILE A 39 -8.64 0.97 -5.50
C ILE A 39 -8.10 1.65 -4.24
N LEU A 40 -7.00 2.39 -4.33
CA LEU A 40 -6.41 3.04 -3.14
C LEU A 40 -7.42 3.93 -2.39
N PRO A 41 -8.23 4.78 -3.05
CA PRO A 41 -9.28 5.54 -2.36
C PRO A 41 -10.35 4.66 -1.72
N LEU A 42 -10.71 3.53 -2.33
CA LEU A 42 -11.66 2.58 -1.77
C LEU A 42 -11.11 1.90 -0.51
N VAL A 43 -9.85 1.44 -0.54
CA VAL A 43 -9.20 0.84 0.63
C VAL A 43 -9.13 1.85 1.79
N LEU A 44 -8.70 3.09 1.52
CA LEU A 44 -8.63 4.14 2.52
C LEU A 44 -10.00 4.52 3.11
N ARG A 45 -11.08 4.31 2.36
CA ARG A 45 -12.45 4.58 2.81
C ARG A 45 -13.05 3.42 3.60
N LEU A 46 -12.81 2.18 3.16
CA LEU A 46 -13.50 0.99 3.67
C LEU A 46 -12.67 0.23 4.72
N HIS A 47 -11.35 0.25 4.57
CA HIS A 47 -10.39 -0.50 5.38
C HIS A 47 -9.10 0.30 5.58
N GLU A 48 -9.22 1.50 6.12
CA GLU A 48 -8.03 2.34 6.30
C GLU A 48 -6.92 1.65 7.11
N ASP A 49 -7.31 0.81 8.08
CA ASP A 49 -6.38 0.09 8.94
C ASP A 49 -5.53 -0.95 8.18
N PHE A 50 -6.00 -1.42 7.02
CA PHE A 50 -5.26 -2.35 6.17
C PHE A 50 -3.93 -1.76 5.66
N LEU A 51 -3.89 -0.44 5.47
CA LEU A 51 -2.70 0.25 4.96
C LEU A 51 -1.83 0.87 6.07
N LEU A 52 -2.13 0.61 7.35
CA LEU A 52 -1.36 1.18 8.43
C LEU A 52 0.00 0.50 8.57
N GLN A 53 1.04 1.34 8.61
CA GLN A 53 2.41 0.92 8.86
C GLN A 53 3.08 1.85 9.87
N ASN A 54 4.07 1.31 10.57
CA ASN A 54 4.86 2.05 11.54
C ASN A 54 6.30 2.19 11.06
N GLU A 55 6.85 3.39 11.18
CA GLU A 55 8.28 3.63 11.02
C GLU A 55 8.84 4.23 12.31
N THR A 56 10.02 3.77 12.72
CA THR A 56 10.63 4.16 13.99
C THR A 56 11.91 4.92 13.77
N TYR A 57 12.13 5.96 14.58
CA TYR A 57 13.37 6.75 14.59
C TYR A 57 13.89 6.90 16.01
N THR A 58 15.18 6.70 16.21
CA THR A 58 15.80 7.03 17.50
C THR A 58 15.87 8.54 17.64
N ILE A 59 15.29 9.09 18.71
CA ILE A 59 15.36 10.51 19.00
C ILE A 59 16.78 10.81 19.48
N SER A 60 17.48 11.63 18.71
CA SER A 60 18.79 12.17 19.02
C SER A 60 18.68 13.71 19.06
N SER A 61 19.77 14.39 19.28
CA SER A 61 19.82 15.88 19.39
C SER A 61 19.24 16.68 18.22
N GLY A 62 18.74 16.02 17.17
CA GLY A 62 18.01 16.65 16.07
C GLY A 62 16.50 16.53 16.32
N THR A 63 15.77 17.62 16.10
CA THR A 63 14.33 17.70 16.30
C THR A 63 13.51 17.38 15.03
N THR A 64 14.18 17.13 13.89
CA THR A 64 13.52 16.95 12.59
C THR A 64 13.77 15.57 12.01
N TYR A 65 12.69 14.86 11.69
CA TYR A 65 12.69 13.51 11.13
C TYR A 65 11.96 13.50 9.79
N ARG A 66 12.50 12.80 8.83
CA ARG A 66 11.88 12.69 7.51
C ARG A 66 10.60 11.85 7.59
N LEU A 67 9.52 12.31 6.95
CA LEU A 67 8.33 11.49 6.80
C LEU A 67 8.64 10.20 6.01
N PRO A 68 7.99 9.10 6.35
CA PRO A 68 8.13 7.84 5.62
C PRO A 68 7.93 8.07 4.11
N SER A 69 8.88 7.64 3.30
CA SER A 69 8.89 7.90 1.86
C SER A 69 7.74 7.21 1.12
N ARG A 70 7.03 6.31 1.80
CA ARG A 70 5.89 5.54 1.30
C ARG A 70 4.55 5.99 1.89
N ALA A 71 4.52 7.06 2.65
CA ALA A 71 3.26 7.60 3.17
C ALA A 71 2.41 8.19 2.04
N VAL A 72 1.15 7.74 1.93
CA VAL A 72 0.18 8.27 0.96
C VAL A 72 -0.01 9.77 1.20
N GLY A 73 0.40 10.61 0.23
CA GLY A 73 0.23 12.06 0.33
C GLY A 73 0.82 12.68 1.60
N ASN A 74 1.86 12.08 2.17
CA ASN A 74 2.42 12.46 3.48
C ASN A 74 1.41 12.37 4.63
N LYS A 75 0.37 11.53 4.49
CA LYS A 75 -0.68 11.35 5.50
C LYS A 75 -0.15 10.51 6.65
N VAL A 76 0.01 11.14 7.81
CA VAL A 76 0.35 10.49 9.07
C VAL A 76 -0.94 10.34 9.89
N ARG A 77 -1.14 9.17 10.47
CA ARG A 77 -2.29 8.90 11.36
C ARG A 77 -2.01 9.39 12.76
N ASP A 78 -0.92 8.90 13.36
CA ASP A 78 -0.49 9.30 14.69
C ASP A 78 1.04 9.31 14.80
N VAL A 79 1.52 10.01 15.81
CA VAL A 79 2.93 10.10 16.19
C VAL A 79 3.03 9.87 17.67
N LYS A 80 3.87 8.90 18.08
CA LYS A 80 4.07 8.51 19.48
C LYS A 80 5.54 8.51 19.83
N ILE A 81 5.82 8.65 21.11
CA ILE A 81 7.14 8.40 21.68
C ILE A 81 7.08 7.15 22.52
N LEU A 82 7.97 6.23 22.24
CA LEU A 82 8.26 5.08 23.09
C LEU A 82 9.43 5.43 24.00
N SER A 83 9.17 5.50 25.30
CA SER A 83 10.19 5.76 26.33
C SER A 83 9.98 4.81 27.50
N SER A 84 11.02 4.11 27.91
CA SER A 84 11.00 3.15 29.02
C SER A 84 9.92 2.05 28.92
N GLY A 85 9.48 1.72 27.71
CA GLY A 85 8.43 0.73 27.44
C GLY A 85 7.02 1.29 27.33
N ASP A 86 6.80 2.57 27.62
CA ASP A 86 5.50 3.24 27.54
C ASP A 86 5.38 4.10 26.29
N TYR A 87 4.20 4.06 25.66
CA TYR A 87 3.85 4.90 24.52
C TYR A 87 3.15 6.18 24.98
N THR A 88 3.64 7.32 24.53
CA THR A 88 3.02 8.63 24.75
C THR A 88 2.61 9.20 23.41
N ASP A 89 1.30 9.47 23.23
CA ASP A 89 0.78 10.12 22.02
C ASP A 89 1.22 11.58 21.98
N LEU A 90 1.67 12.03 20.82
CA LEU A 90 1.99 13.43 20.56
C LEU A 90 0.86 14.11 19.80
N ASN A 91 0.51 15.30 20.24
CA ASN A 91 -0.45 16.14 19.53
C ASN A 91 0.21 16.83 18.34
N ARG A 92 -0.52 16.86 17.21
CA ARG A 92 -0.10 17.68 16.08
C ARG A 92 -0.32 19.15 16.41
N LEU A 93 0.73 19.94 16.25
CA LEU A 93 0.74 21.37 16.50
C LEU A 93 0.67 22.13 15.16
N PHE A 94 0.15 23.35 15.21
CA PHE A 94 0.14 24.26 14.08
C PHE A 94 1.26 25.31 14.24
N GLU A 95 1.69 25.89 13.13
CA GLU A 95 2.78 26.89 13.13
C GLU A 95 2.50 28.07 14.06
N GLU A 96 1.21 28.41 14.19
CA GLU A 96 0.72 29.48 15.06
C GLU A 96 0.98 29.20 16.56
N ASP A 97 1.10 27.93 16.94
CA ASP A 97 1.29 27.51 18.32
C ASP A 97 2.77 27.53 18.77
N ARG A 98 3.72 27.76 17.85
CA ARG A 98 5.16 27.75 18.17
C ARG A 98 5.55 28.73 19.28
N SER A 99 4.85 29.87 19.38
CA SER A 99 5.16 30.91 20.38
C SER A 99 4.79 30.49 21.81
N SER A 100 3.88 29.52 21.99
CA SER A 100 3.44 29.02 23.29
C SER A 100 4.25 27.79 23.77
N ASN A 101 5.17 27.28 22.92
CA ASN A 101 6.05 26.15 23.20
C ASN A 101 5.34 24.90 23.74
N PRO A 102 4.23 24.45 23.12
CA PRO A 102 3.51 23.26 23.57
C PRO A 102 4.28 21.98 23.19
N THR A 103 4.15 20.93 24.01
CA THR A 103 4.68 19.59 23.71
C THR A 103 3.91 18.95 22.56
N GLY A 104 4.62 18.53 21.50
CA GLY A 104 4.00 17.88 20.36
C GLY A 104 4.89 17.84 19.13
N TYR A 105 4.27 17.77 17.95
CA TYR A 105 5.00 17.73 16.69
C TYR A 105 4.37 18.62 15.62
N TYR A 106 5.21 19.12 14.73
CA TYR A 106 4.81 19.86 13.54
C TYR A 106 5.08 19.02 12.29
N ILE A 107 4.27 19.20 11.25
CA ILE A 107 4.58 18.67 9.92
C ILE A 107 4.99 19.84 9.04
N THR A 108 6.26 19.86 8.66
CA THR A 108 6.83 20.88 7.79
C THR A 108 7.30 20.21 6.51
N ARG A 109 6.58 20.44 5.39
CA ARG A 109 6.83 19.79 4.09
C ARG A 109 6.83 18.26 4.21
N ASN A 110 8.00 17.62 4.10
CA ASN A 110 8.20 16.17 4.16
C ASN A 110 8.90 15.73 5.44
N SER A 111 8.73 16.48 6.53
CA SER A 111 9.40 16.21 7.79
C SER A 111 8.46 16.38 8.97
N ILE A 112 8.70 15.59 10.01
CA ILE A 112 8.15 15.76 11.35
C ILE A 112 9.19 16.52 12.16
N GLU A 113 8.80 17.60 12.77
CA GLU A 113 9.62 18.39 13.67
C GLU A 113 9.03 18.25 15.08
N LEU A 114 9.83 17.80 16.03
CA LEU A 114 9.41 17.66 17.43
C LEU A 114 9.62 18.99 18.16
N SER A 115 8.82 19.23 19.20
CA SER A 115 9.04 20.35 20.12
C SER A 115 10.34 20.16 20.91
N ASP A 116 10.97 21.27 21.33
CA ASP A 116 12.31 21.30 21.94
C ASP A 116 12.43 20.54 23.26
N ASP A 117 11.32 20.29 23.94
CA ASP A 117 11.25 19.53 25.19
C ASP A 117 11.39 18.01 25.00
N ILE A 118 11.29 17.54 23.75
CA ILE A 118 11.41 16.11 23.41
C ILE A 118 12.84 15.80 22.99
N THR A 119 13.64 15.26 23.89
CA THR A 119 15.09 15.09 23.68
C THR A 119 15.57 13.64 23.59
N SER A 120 14.74 12.66 23.94
CA SER A 120 15.11 11.24 23.96
C SER A 120 13.92 10.31 23.77
N GLY A 121 14.20 9.05 23.43
CA GLY A 121 13.23 8.00 23.20
C GLY A 121 13.25 7.49 21.76
N THR A 122 12.23 6.73 21.39
CA THR A 122 12.00 6.28 20.01
C THR A 122 10.73 6.93 19.49
N LEU A 123 10.85 7.70 18.42
CA LEU A 123 9.73 8.24 17.70
C LEU A 123 9.09 7.13 16.86
N VAL A 124 7.80 6.89 17.03
CA VAL A 124 7.00 5.94 16.26
C VAL A 124 6.00 6.73 15.43
N VAL A 125 6.11 6.62 14.12
CA VAL A 125 5.23 7.31 13.15
C VAL A 125 4.34 6.28 12.50
N THR A 126 3.04 6.35 12.77
CA THR A 126 2.02 5.53 12.10
C THR A 126 1.51 6.28 10.87
N TYR A 127 1.58 5.64 9.72
CA TYR A 127 1.22 6.26 8.45
C TYR A 127 0.46 5.29 7.54
N TYR A 128 -0.21 5.83 6.52
CA TYR A 128 -0.87 5.02 5.50
C TYR A 128 0.11 4.69 4.38
N LEU A 129 0.38 3.39 4.21
CA LEU A 129 1.30 2.89 3.19
C LEU A 129 0.72 3.09 1.79
N ALA A 130 1.51 3.69 0.90
CA ALA A 130 1.17 3.73 -0.52
C ALA A 130 1.29 2.34 -1.13
N LEU A 131 0.30 1.95 -1.92
CA LEU A 131 0.32 0.68 -2.64
C LEU A 131 1.54 0.60 -3.57
N SER A 132 2.12 -0.59 -3.65
CA SER A 132 3.24 -0.88 -4.56
C SER A 132 2.74 -1.03 -5.98
N ASP A 133 3.59 -0.67 -6.93
CA ASP A 133 3.35 -0.95 -8.35
C ASP A 133 3.40 -2.46 -8.58
N LEU A 134 2.40 -2.98 -9.26
CA LEU A 134 2.38 -4.38 -9.68
C LEU A 134 3.42 -4.60 -10.77
N ILE A 135 4.13 -5.70 -10.66
CA ILE A 135 5.11 -6.18 -11.64
C ILE A 135 4.79 -7.62 -12.01
N LEU A 136 5.30 -8.08 -13.16
CA LEU A 136 5.21 -9.50 -13.52
C LEU A 136 6.06 -10.34 -12.57
N GLU A 137 5.63 -11.57 -12.33
CA GLU A 137 6.33 -12.50 -11.43
C GLU A 137 7.80 -12.69 -11.84
N VAL A 138 8.09 -12.73 -13.13
CA VAL A 138 9.46 -12.86 -13.67
C VAL A 138 10.39 -11.71 -13.27
N SER A 139 9.84 -10.56 -12.87
CA SER A 139 10.59 -9.38 -12.41
C SER A 139 10.84 -9.38 -10.91
N ALA A 140 10.31 -10.35 -10.16
CA ALA A 140 10.53 -10.56 -8.74
C ALA A 140 11.42 -11.78 -8.49
N ALA A 141 12.14 -11.80 -7.37
CA ALA A 141 12.94 -12.93 -6.95
C ALA A 141 12.15 -13.78 -5.95
N GLN A 142 11.68 -14.96 -6.38
CA GLN A 142 10.97 -15.87 -5.49
C GLN A 142 11.92 -16.64 -4.58
N VAL A 143 11.64 -16.67 -3.28
CA VAL A 143 12.40 -17.40 -2.27
C VAL A 143 12.26 -18.91 -2.49
N SER A 144 13.36 -19.58 -2.76
CA SER A 144 13.41 -21.05 -2.92
C SER A 144 13.91 -21.77 -1.68
N THR A 145 14.78 -21.12 -0.88
CA THR A 145 15.33 -21.70 0.36
C THR A 145 15.71 -20.60 1.34
N ILE A 146 15.38 -20.78 2.60
CA ILE A 146 15.82 -19.93 3.69
C ILE A 146 17.06 -20.60 4.34
N ASN A 147 18.23 -19.97 4.19
CA ASN A 147 19.49 -20.56 4.65
C ASN A 147 19.79 -20.22 6.11
N SER A 148 19.44 -19.01 6.55
CA SER A 148 19.63 -18.52 7.92
C SER A 148 18.73 -17.30 8.19
N ALA A 149 18.77 -16.75 9.40
CA ALA A 149 18.07 -15.51 9.77
C ALA A 149 18.56 -14.26 8.98
N THR A 150 19.57 -14.38 8.13
CA THR A 150 20.13 -13.28 7.34
C THR A 150 20.31 -13.61 5.86
N SER A 151 20.04 -14.84 5.42
CA SER A 151 20.36 -15.29 4.07
C SER A 151 19.29 -16.18 3.47
N VAL A 152 18.94 -15.91 2.22
CA VAL A 152 18.00 -16.68 1.41
C VAL A 152 18.57 -16.99 0.03
N THR A 153 18.13 -18.10 -0.54
CA THR A 153 18.37 -18.42 -1.96
C THR A 153 17.07 -18.22 -2.73
N VAL A 154 17.14 -17.56 -3.89
CA VAL A 154 16.01 -17.32 -4.77
C VAL A 154 16.05 -18.23 -6.00
N ALA A 155 14.90 -18.52 -6.58
CA ALA A 155 14.77 -19.37 -7.77
C ALA A 155 15.47 -18.74 -9.01
N ALA A 156 15.25 -17.44 -9.18
CA ALA A 156 15.93 -16.63 -10.21
C ALA A 156 16.17 -15.23 -9.63
N LEU A 157 17.30 -14.61 -10.04
CA LEU A 157 17.63 -13.26 -9.62
C LEU A 157 17.46 -12.29 -10.79
N PRO A 158 16.45 -11.38 -10.74
CA PRO A 158 16.31 -10.32 -11.72
C PRO A 158 17.53 -9.41 -11.76
N SER A 159 17.97 -9.01 -12.95
CA SER A 159 19.16 -8.14 -13.12
C SER A 159 19.02 -6.76 -12.48
N SER A 160 17.80 -6.32 -12.19
CA SER A 160 17.51 -5.08 -11.51
C SER A 160 17.83 -5.10 -10.01
N ILE A 161 17.95 -6.30 -9.41
CA ILE A 161 18.25 -6.48 -7.98
C ILE A 161 19.78 -6.62 -7.85
N THR A 162 20.39 -5.65 -7.17
CA THR A 162 21.84 -5.57 -6.96
C THR A 162 22.18 -5.32 -5.49
N VAL A 163 23.45 -5.43 -5.12
CA VAL A 163 23.92 -5.09 -3.78
C VAL A 163 23.61 -3.62 -3.47
N ASN A 164 23.23 -3.33 -2.24
CA ASN A 164 22.77 -2.03 -1.74
C ASN A 164 21.44 -1.54 -2.36
N THR A 165 20.73 -2.37 -3.14
CA THR A 165 19.40 -2.04 -3.62
C THR A 165 18.40 -2.19 -2.47
N PRO A 166 17.52 -1.20 -2.23
CA PRO A 166 16.41 -1.35 -1.32
C PRO A 166 15.34 -2.26 -1.97
N VAL A 167 14.90 -3.26 -1.21
CA VAL A 167 13.91 -4.24 -1.64
C VAL A 167 12.78 -4.34 -0.62
N ASP A 168 11.63 -4.76 -1.09
CA ASP A 168 10.49 -5.16 -0.26
C ASP A 168 10.38 -6.68 -0.27
N ILE A 169 9.97 -7.25 0.86
CA ILE A 169 9.69 -8.68 1.00
C ILE A 169 8.18 -8.83 1.18
N VAL A 170 7.55 -9.59 0.30
CA VAL A 170 6.09 -9.70 0.20
C VAL A 170 5.66 -11.16 0.30
N GLN A 171 4.64 -11.45 1.09
CA GLN A 171 4.07 -12.78 1.17
C GLN A 171 3.40 -13.19 -0.16
N ALA A 172 3.66 -14.43 -0.57
CA ALA A 172 3.02 -15.01 -1.75
C ALA A 172 1.53 -15.32 -1.52
N ASN A 173 1.18 -15.70 -0.29
CA ASN A 173 -0.17 -16.11 0.10
C ASN A 173 -0.93 -14.98 0.79
N SER A 174 -2.27 -15.09 0.78
CA SER A 174 -3.13 -14.17 1.55
C SER A 174 -2.72 -14.17 3.03
N PRO A 175 -2.63 -13.00 3.68
CA PRO A 175 -3.15 -11.69 3.24
C PRO A 175 -2.27 -10.89 2.27
N ASN A 176 -1.18 -11.45 1.71
CA ASN A 176 -0.25 -10.78 0.79
C ASN A 176 0.42 -9.54 1.41
N ASP A 177 0.75 -9.62 2.68
CA ASP A 177 1.32 -8.52 3.44
C ASP A 177 2.80 -8.29 3.09
N PHE A 178 3.26 -7.08 3.40
CA PHE A 178 4.68 -6.78 3.38
C PHE A 178 5.31 -7.28 4.68
N LEU A 179 6.18 -8.29 4.57
CA LEU A 179 6.98 -8.77 5.70
C LEU A 179 8.10 -7.80 6.07
N ALA A 180 8.65 -7.13 5.05
CA ALA A 180 9.64 -6.08 5.26
C ALA A 180 9.58 -5.06 4.11
N ILE A 181 9.83 -3.81 4.45
CA ILE A 181 9.80 -2.67 3.54
C ILE A 181 11.17 -2.00 3.54
N ASN A 182 11.69 -1.68 2.34
CA ASN A 182 12.98 -1.00 2.15
C ASN A 182 14.18 -1.73 2.79
N GLN A 183 14.18 -3.05 2.82
CA GLN A 183 15.34 -3.83 3.27
C GLN A 183 16.51 -3.66 2.31
N THR A 184 17.72 -3.55 2.84
CA THR A 184 18.93 -3.40 2.01
C THR A 184 19.65 -4.74 1.86
N ILE A 185 19.93 -5.12 0.62
CA ILE A 185 20.74 -6.30 0.32
C ILE A 185 22.22 -5.95 0.60
N THR A 186 22.86 -6.69 1.51
CA THR A 186 24.25 -6.46 1.89
C THR A 186 25.26 -7.22 1.02
N ASN A 187 24.86 -8.40 0.50
CA ASN A 187 25.71 -9.21 -0.39
C ASN A 187 24.83 -10.07 -1.31
N ILE A 188 25.37 -10.37 -2.50
CA ILE A 188 24.78 -11.29 -3.48
C ILE A 188 25.87 -12.27 -3.93
N ALA A 189 25.60 -13.57 -3.76
CA ALA A 189 26.46 -14.66 -4.23
C ALA A 189 25.62 -15.58 -5.13
N SER A 190 25.72 -15.40 -6.47
CA SER A 190 24.85 -16.05 -7.46
C SER A 190 23.38 -15.74 -7.17
N THR A 191 22.58 -16.72 -6.74
CA THR A 191 21.16 -16.57 -6.37
C THR A 191 20.93 -16.44 -4.84
N THR A 192 21.99 -16.35 -4.06
CA THR A 192 21.90 -16.18 -2.61
C THR A 192 22.01 -14.72 -2.23
N LEU A 193 20.97 -14.20 -1.57
CA LEU A 193 20.88 -12.83 -1.08
C LEU A 193 21.16 -12.81 0.43
N THR A 194 21.93 -11.83 0.89
CA THR A 194 22.24 -11.62 2.32
C THR A 194 21.72 -10.26 2.76
N PHE A 195 21.12 -10.21 3.93
CA PHE A 195 20.51 -9.05 4.58
C PHE A 195 21.13 -8.84 5.98
N ALA A 196 20.88 -7.71 6.60
CA ALA A 196 21.20 -7.49 8.01
C ALA A 196 20.36 -8.39 8.93
N SER A 197 19.07 -8.55 8.62
CA SER A 197 18.12 -9.46 9.26
C SER A 197 17.00 -9.80 8.27
N LEU A 198 16.40 -10.95 8.40
CA LEU A 198 15.21 -11.35 7.67
C LEU A 198 14.00 -11.37 8.62
N PRO A 199 12.78 -11.16 8.12
CA PRO A 199 11.56 -11.34 8.89
C PRO A 199 11.42 -12.80 9.39
N ASP A 200 10.93 -12.97 10.61
CA ASP A 200 10.73 -14.30 11.19
C ASP A 200 9.64 -15.12 10.45
N ASP A 201 8.66 -14.42 9.88
CA ASP A 201 7.53 -15.01 9.15
C ASP A 201 7.83 -15.28 7.66
N LEU A 202 9.07 -15.06 7.22
CA LEU A 202 9.47 -15.32 5.84
C LEU A 202 9.33 -16.81 5.51
N ALA A 203 8.69 -17.13 4.39
CA ALA A 203 8.46 -18.48 3.92
C ALA A 203 9.03 -18.72 2.51
N VAL A 204 9.25 -20.00 2.21
CA VAL A 204 9.57 -20.42 0.82
C VAL A 204 8.34 -20.15 -0.06
N GLY A 205 8.60 -19.53 -1.22
CA GLY A 205 7.56 -19.06 -2.13
C GLY A 205 7.31 -17.57 -2.07
N ASP A 206 7.68 -16.87 -0.98
CA ASP A 206 7.56 -15.42 -0.86
C ASP A 206 8.46 -14.70 -1.88
N TYR A 207 8.18 -13.42 -2.10
CA TYR A 207 8.84 -12.63 -3.14
C TYR A 207 9.71 -11.53 -2.54
N ILE A 208 10.88 -11.34 -3.15
CA ILE A 208 11.77 -10.20 -2.94
C ILE A 208 11.75 -9.38 -4.21
N CYS A 209 11.35 -8.13 -4.12
CA CYS A 209 11.21 -7.22 -5.25
C CYS A 209 11.82 -5.86 -4.95
N LEU A 210 12.05 -5.04 -5.96
CA LEU A 210 12.50 -3.67 -5.76
C LEU A 210 11.52 -2.93 -4.85
N ALA A 211 12.02 -2.02 -4.03
CA ALA A 211 11.18 -1.20 -3.18
C ALA A 211 10.08 -0.50 -3.98
N LYS A 212 8.86 -0.53 -3.47
CA LYS A 212 7.63 -0.02 -4.11
C LYS A 212 7.13 -0.85 -5.29
N GLN A 213 7.60 -2.07 -5.43
CA GLN A 213 7.11 -3.02 -6.43
C GLN A 213 6.65 -4.30 -5.75
N SER A 214 5.69 -5.00 -6.35
CA SER A 214 5.20 -6.29 -5.86
C SER A 214 4.61 -7.10 -7.02
N PRO A 215 4.87 -8.41 -7.13
CA PRO A 215 4.18 -9.27 -8.08
C PRO A 215 2.79 -9.64 -7.60
N VAL A 216 2.46 -9.36 -6.33
CA VAL A 216 1.20 -9.68 -5.67
C VAL A 216 0.49 -8.39 -5.30
N ALA A 217 -0.81 -8.30 -5.59
CA ALA A 217 -1.60 -7.15 -5.21
C ALA A 217 -1.88 -7.17 -3.69
N SER A 218 -1.22 -6.28 -2.95
CA SER A 218 -1.41 -6.13 -1.50
C SER A 218 -2.62 -5.24 -1.21
N ILE A 219 -3.80 -5.75 -1.49
CA ILE A 219 -5.11 -5.14 -1.22
C ILE A 219 -6.05 -6.20 -0.65
N PRO A 220 -7.12 -5.81 0.07
CA PRO A 220 -8.14 -6.76 0.51
C PRO A 220 -8.64 -7.64 -0.63
N GLU A 221 -8.77 -8.94 -0.37
CA GLU A 221 -9.12 -9.94 -1.40
C GLU A 221 -10.46 -9.62 -2.07
N GLU A 222 -11.38 -9.05 -1.31
CA GLU A 222 -12.70 -8.64 -1.79
C GLU A 222 -12.64 -7.54 -2.87
N LEU A 223 -11.56 -6.75 -2.90
CA LEU A 223 -11.37 -5.68 -3.89
C LEU A 223 -10.65 -6.15 -5.16
N MET A 224 -10.12 -7.37 -5.20
CA MET A 224 -9.47 -7.92 -6.41
C MET A 224 -10.40 -7.97 -7.64
N PRO A 225 -11.67 -8.42 -7.51
CA PRO A 225 -12.61 -8.37 -8.64
C PRO A 225 -12.90 -6.96 -9.12
N VAL A 226 -12.92 -5.96 -8.21
CA VAL A 226 -13.13 -4.54 -8.55
C VAL A 226 -11.95 -4.00 -9.35
N LEU A 227 -10.71 -4.29 -8.92
CA LEU A 227 -9.49 -3.90 -9.65
C LEU A 227 -9.49 -4.49 -11.06
N THR A 228 -9.76 -5.78 -11.19
CA THR A 228 -9.83 -6.46 -12.50
C THR A 228 -10.88 -5.83 -13.40
N GLN A 229 -12.04 -5.48 -12.83
CA GLN A 229 -13.14 -4.88 -13.56
C GLN A 229 -12.84 -3.43 -14.00
N ALA A 230 -12.21 -2.63 -13.14
CA ALA A 230 -11.79 -1.26 -13.47
C ALA A 230 -10.79 -1.26 -14.63
N ALA A 231 -9.75 -2.10 -14.54
CA ALA A 231 -8.78 -2.25 -15.61
C ALA A 231 -9.41 -2.73 -16.93
N LEU A 232 -10.38 -3.64 -16.87
CA LEU A 232 -11.13 -4.09 -18.05
C LEU A 232 -11.87 -2.92 -18.74
N VAL A 233 -12.56 -2.09 -17.99
CA VAL A 233 -13.27 -0.91 -18.54
C VAL A 233 -12.29 0.01 -19.26
N THR A 234 -11.16 0.31 -18.66
CA THR A 234 -10.11 1.16 -19.25
C THR A 234 -9.51 0.54 -20.50
N CYS A 235 -9.30 -0.79 -20.54
CA CYS A 235 -8.88 -1.49 -21.75
C CYS A 235 -9.90 -1.36 -22.89
N LEU A 236 -11.20 -1.54 -22.62
CA LEU A 236 -12.27 -1.41 -23.61
C LEU A 236 -12.38 0.01 -24.15
N LEU A 237 -12.26 1.03 -23.28
CA LEU A 237 -12.22 2.43 -23.70
C LEU A 237 -11.02 2.71 -24.62
N SER A 238 -9.86 2.17 -24.29
CA SER A 238 -8.63 2.30 -25.10
C SER A 238 -8.78 1.65 -26.49
N LYS A 239 -9.54 0.55 -26.57
CA LYS A 239 -9.96 -0.08 -27.83
C LYS A 239 -11.01 0.70 -28.61
N LYS A 240 -11.56 1.77 -28.05
CA LYS A 240 -12.70 2.53 -28.59
C LYS A 240 -14.02 1.74 -28.68
N ASP A 241 -14.13 0.63 -27.97
CA ASP A 241 -15.38 -0.13 -27.81
C ASP A 241 -16.23 0.50 -26.70
N LYS A 242 -16.87 1.61 -27.03
CA LYS A 242 -17.67 2.38 -26.09
C LYS A 242 -18.87 1.59 -25.58
N SER A 243 -19.49 0.77 -26.42
CA SER A 243 -20.70 0.02 -26.04
C SER A 243 -20.39 -1.05 -25.00
N ALA A 244 -19.31 -1.81 -25.18
CA ALA A 244 -18.85 -2.78 -24.19
C ALA A 244 -18.38 -2.07 -22.92
N ALA A 245 -17.62 -0.98 -23.05
CA ALA A 245 -17.14 -0.21 -21.90
C ALA A 245 -18.29 0.35 -21.04
N GLU A 246 -19.37 0.86 -21.63
CA GLU A 246 -20.55 1.35 -20.89
C GLU A 246 -21.28 0.24 -20.10
N ILE A 247 -21.35 -0.97 -20.65
CA ILE A 247 -21.93 -2.13 -19.96
C ILE A 247 -21.06 -2.53 -18.78
N GLU A 248 -19.76 -2.66 -18.99
CA GLU A 248 -18.81 -3.07 -17.95
C GLU A 248 -18.60 -1.98 -16.89
N GLN A 249 -18.74 -0.69 -17.24
CA GLN A 249 -18.76 0.41 -16.28
C GLN A 249 -19.95 0.30 -15.31
N LYS A 250 -21.16 0.04 -15.80
CA LYS A 250 -22.33 -0.16 -14.93
C LYS A 250 -22.15 -1.33 -13.98
N ARG A 251 -21.47 -2.39 -14.47
CA ARG A 251 -21.11 -3.53 -13.62
C ARG A 251 -20.11 -3.15 -12.55
N LEU A 252 -19.09 -2.36 -12.89
CA LEU A 252 -18.12 -1.82 -11.95
C LEU A 252 -18.82 -0.98 -10.87
N ASP A 253 -19.71 -0.06 -11.27
CA ASP A 253 -20.45 0.79 -10.34
C ASP A 253 -21.28 -0.05 -9.35
N THR A 254 -21.96 -1.10 -9.85
CA THR A 254 -22.72 -2.04 -9.00
C THR A 254 -21.81 -2.83 -8.06
N MET A 255 -20.63 -3.26 -8.51
CA MET A 255 -19.66 -3.96 -7.67
C MET A 255 -19.13 -3.06 -6.56
N VAL A 256 -18.76 -1.82 -6.88
CA VAL A 256 -18.30 -0.82 -5.90
C VAL A 256 -19.39 -0.54 -4.87
N GLU A 257 -20.64 -0.31 -5.30
CA GLU A 257 -21.77 -0.08 -4.40
C GLU A 257 -22.02 -1.28 -3.48
N SER A 258 -21.96 -2.50 -4.02
CA SER A 258 -22.11 -3.72 -3.23
C SER A 258 -21.00 -3.88 -2.20
N MET A 259 -19.75 -3.58 -2.56
CA MET A 259 -18.61 -3.61 -1.62
C MET A 259 -18.75 -2.56 -0.52
N VAL A 260 -19.11 -1.33 -0.89
CA VAL A 260 -19.37 -0.27 0.10
C VAL A 260 -20.45 -0.71 1.08
N ASN A 261 -21.59 -1.23 0.59
CA ASN A 261 -22.69 -1.67 1.45
C ASN A 261 -22.30 -2.86 2.33
N MET A 262 -21.49 -3.80 1.82
CA MET A 262 -21.04 -4.97 2.57
C MET A 262 -20.07 -4.61 3.69
N LEU A 263 -19.18 -3.66 3.44
CA LEU A 263 -18.09 -3.31 4.36
C LEU A 263 -18.47 -2.19 5.33
N ASP A 264 -19.32 -1.25 4.91
CA ASP A 264 -19.84 -0.16 5.76
C ASP A 264 -20.75 -0.69 6.89
N GLY A 265 -21.37 -1.87 6.71
CA GLY A 265 -22.18 -2.57 7.73
C GLY A 265 -21.37 -3.19 8.89
N ARG A 266 -20.04 -3.16 8.81
CA ARG A 266 -19.12 -3.64 9.88
C ARG A 266 -18.70 -2.54 10.85
N SER A 267 -19.44 -1.43 10.97
CA SER A 267 -19.18 -0.46 12.02
C SER A 267 -19.28 -1.15 13.38
N ASP A 268 -18.15 -1.14 14.09
CA ASP A 268 -18.01 -1.65 15.43
C ASP A 268 -19.19 -1.26 16.32
N SER A 269 -19.56 -2.18 17.20
CA SER A 269 -20.63 -2.11 18.19
C SER A 269 -20.53 -0.97 19.22
N ASN A 270 -19.81 0.08 18.93
CA ASN A 270 -19.89 1.34 19.65
C ASN A 270 -20.87 2.25 18.93
N ASP A 271 -22.10 2.29 19.47
CA ASP A 271 -23.20 3.19 19.12
C ASP A 271 -22.78 4.68 19.09
N VAL A 272 -21.92 5.07 18.18
CA VAL A 272 -21.89 6.43 17.71
C VAL A 272 -23.02 6.54 16.70
N LYS A 273 -24.22 6.80 17.21
CA LYS A 273 -25.34 7.26 16.40
C LYS A 273 -24.90 8.55 15.71
N LEU A 274 -24.23 8.41 14.56
CA LEU A 274 -24.13 9.49 13.61
C LEU A 274 -25.56 9.80 13.20
N LYS A 275 -26.14 10.85 13.80
CA LYS A 275 -27.40 11.45 13.35
C LYS A 275 -27.18 12.02 11.94
N GLY A 276 -27.11 11.13 10.95
CA GLY A 276 -27.04 11.45 9.55
C GLY A 276 -28.37 11.92 8.96
N GLN A 277 -29.12 12.75 9.70
CA GLN A 277 -30.33 13.40 9.15
C GLN A 277 -30.03 14.72 8.44
N GLY A 278 -28.79 15.20 8.44
CA GLY A 278 -28.44 16.51 7.86
C GLY A 278 -28.18 16.53 6.35
N PHE A 279 -27.76 15.43 5.75
CA PHE A 279 -27.29 15.45 4.36
C PHE A 279 -28.38 15.21 3.31
N ILE A 280 -29.41 14.44 3.65
CA ILE A 280 -30.53 14.14 2.71
C ILE A 280 -31.53 15.31 2.61
N SER A 281 -31.62 16.18 3.63
CA SER A 281 -32.50 17.34 3.60
C SER A 281 -31.97 18.48 2.71
N LEU A 282 -30.66 18.57 2.48
CA LEU A 282 -30.05 19.59 1.63
C LEU A 282 -30.27 19.36 0.12
N LEU A 283 -30.52 18.11 -0.27
CA LEU A 283 -30.79 17.75 -1.68
C LEU A 283 -32.28 17.85 -2.06
N LYS A 284 -33.20 17.93 -1.10
CA LYS A 284 -34.64 18.07 -1.35
C LYS A 284 -35.16 19.51 -1.36
N GLY A 285 -34.32 20.49 -1.08
CA GLY A 285 -34.72 21.90 -0.93
C GLY A 285 -34.51 22.80 -2.16
N ARG A 286 -34.25 22.26 -3.36
CA ARG A 286 -34.22 23.03 -4.62
C ARG A 286 -35.16 22.41 -5.62
N ARG A 287 -36.40 22.81 -5.58
CA ARG A 287 -37.34 22.91 -6.68
C ARG A 287 -37.91 24.30 -6.70
#